data_060f4d07cc03cabdbc5f586f53151247
#
_entry.id   060f4d07cc03cabdbc5f586f53151247
#
_cell.length_a   1.000
_cell.length_b   1.000
_cell.length_c   1.000
_cell.angle_alpha   90.00
_cell.angle_beta   90.00
_cell.angle_gamma   90.00
#
_symmetry.space_group_name_H-M   'P 1'
#
loop_
_entity.id
_entity.type
_entity.pdbx_description
1 polymer ?
#
loop_
_entity_poly.entity_id
_entity_poly.type
_entity_poly.pdbx_seq_one_letter_code
_entity_poly.pdbx_strand_id
1 'polypeptide(L)'
;MAVPATTLEARAALDPLPLIIGEQTDGSINKTILNYVWRKPGKGWWFLFMVGLAGTGVLNIAISVTLAKGVGMWGNNIPVGWAFGIINFVWWIGIGHAGTLISAILLLFQQKWRTSINRFAEAMTLFAVMQAGLFPVLHTGRPWFALYWLFPYPSTNKIWPQFKSPLMWDVFAVSTYFITSFLFWYLGLIPDLASLRDSSTGRWQRRIYGIFSFGWRGSARHWHHYKIAYLLLAGIATPLVLSVHTIVSFDFAVSILPGWHTTIFPPYFVAGAVYSGFAMVVTLMVPARRFMNLKSVVTIRHLEAMCKIMLVTGLIVAYGYAMEHFVAWYSNNKYEYFVFANRRGVLVGNERAASGSPYMGIFWLMVFCNCVLPNLFWFRFGRTNVYAMWIASILINVGMWCERFIIVVTSLHRDFLPSSWAVYKPTIVDLTLFGGTICFFGMLFLLFLKFIPAVAVSEVKELRHEIEMEHEHGLLPPGSQEVVHESELEGAKP
;
A
#
# COMPACT_ATOMS: atom_id res chain seq x y z
N MET A 1 19.13 -22.44 -26.72
CA MET A 1 18.85 -21.57 -27.89
C MET A 1 19.40 -20.19 -27.55
N ALA A 2 20.45 -19.74 -28.24
CA ALA A 2 21.01 -18.40 -28.04
C ALA A 2 20.01 -17.35 -28.55
N VAL A 3 19.66 -16.40 -27.70
CA VAL A 3 18.80 -15.25 -28.06
C VAL A 3 19.60 -14.39 -29.06
N PRO A 4 19.04 -13.99 -30.20
CA PRO A 4 19.78 -13.19 -31.20
C PRO A 4 20.33 -11.89 -30.58
N ALA A 5 21.57 -11.53 -30.90
CA ALA A 5 22.25 -10.32 -30.39
C ALA A 5 21.44 -9.03 -30.59
N THR A 6 20.69 -8.94 -31.68
CA THR A 6 19.79 -7.83 -32.00
C THR A 6 18.67 -7.59 -30.96
N THR A 7 18.21 -8.66 -30.26
CA THR A 7 17.22 -8.53 -29.17
C THR A 7 17.84 -8.11 -27.85
N LEU A 8 19.14 -8.39 -27.65
CA LEU A 8 19.89 -8.00 -26.45
C LEU A 8 20.30 -6.52 -26.52
N GLU A 9 20.76 -6.05 -27.67
CA GLU A 9 21.07 -4.64 -27.91
C GLU A 9 19.81 -3.75 -27.83
N ALA A 10 18.68 -4.23 -28.36
CA ALA A 10 17.40 -3.53 -28.22
C ALA A 10 16.90 -3.48 -26.76
N ARG A 11 17.13 -4.55 -25.97
CA ARG A 11 16.82 -4.55 -24.52
C ARG A 11 17.73 -3.61 -23.73
N ALA A 12 19.03 -3.59 -24.01
CA ALA A 12 19.96 -2.68 -23.34
C ALA A 12 19.67 -1.19 -23.65
N ALA A 13 19.23 -0.89 -24.87
CA ALA A 13 18.80 0.44 -25.26
C ALA A 13 17.48 0.88 -24.58
N LEU A 14 16.60 -0.07 -24.23
CA LEU A 14 15.33 0.18 -23.59
C LEU A 14 15.43 0.38 -22.06
N ASP A 15 16.48 -0.12 -21.41
CA ASP A 15 16.61 -0.06 -19.94
C ASP A 15 18.06 0.19 -19.47
N PRO A 16 18.62 1.39 -19.73
CA PRO A 16 20.02 1.72 -19.53
C PRO A 16 20.46 1.87 -18.06
N LEU A 17 19.53 1.95 -17.10
CA LEU A 17 19.85 2.22 -15.70
C LEU A 17 20.20 0.96 -14.93
N PRO A 18 21.32 0.94 -14.13
CA PRO A 18 21.74 -0.22 -13.37
C PRO A 18 20.83 -0.51 -12.17
N LEU A 19 20.67 -1.78 -11.80
CA LEU A 19 19.96 -2.22 -10.59
C LEU A 19 20.85 -2.09 -9.34
N ILE A 20 22.15 -2.26 -9.47
CA ILE A 20 23.15 -2.08 -8.40
C ILE A 20 24.21 -1.13 -8.94
N ILE A 21 24.61 -0.13 -8.13
CA ILE A 21 25.61 0.88 -8.52
C ILE A 21 26.95 0.55 -7.87
N GLY A 22 28.02 0.59 -8.69
CA GLY A 22 29.41 0.36 -8.30
C GLY A 22 29.75 -1.12 -8.09
N GLU A 23 31.05 -1.40 -7.97
CA GLU A 23 31.53 -2.74 -7.63
C GLU A 23 31.15 -3.08 -6.18
N GLN A 24 30.13 -3.92 -6.02
CA GLN A 24 29.66 -4.36 -4.72
C GLN A 24 30.17 -5.79 -4.45
N THR A 25 30.76 -5.98 -3.28
CA THR A 25 31.06 -7.30 -2.75
C THR A 25 29.98 -7.73 -1.75
N ASP A 26 29.88 -9.01 -1.45
CA ASP A 26 28.96 -9.51 -0.42
C ASP A 26 29.17 -8.82 0.94
N GLY A 27 30.42 -8.50 1.25
CA GLY A 27 30.79 -7.76 2.46
C GLY A 27 30.31 -6.32 2.44
N SER A 28 30.41 -5.63 1.29
CA SER A 28 29.94 -4.25 1.15
C SER A 28 28.42 -4.16 1.19
N ILE A 29 27.70 -5.11 0.57
CA ILE A 29 26.24 -5.21 0.63
C ILE A 29 25.77 -5.40 2.08
N ASN A 30 26.38 -6.36 2.81
CA ASN A 30 26.10 -6.56 4.22
C ASN A 30 26.30 -5.27 5.01
N LYS A 31 27.44 -4.61 4.83
CA LYS A 31 27.77 -3.36 5.55
C LYS A 31 26.77 -2.26 5.24
N THR A 32 26.41 -2.08 3.99
CA THR A 32 25.45 -1.04 3.54
C THR A 32 24.08 -1.25 4.16
N ILE A 33 23.56 -2.48 4.11
CA ILE A 33 22.19 -2.76 4.56
C ILE A 33 22.11 -2.88 6.09
N LEU A 34 23.05 -3.59 6.74
CA LEU A 34 23.00 -3.85 8.18
C LEU A 34 23.52 -2.69 9.04
N ASN A 35 24.33 -1.77 8.47
CA ASN A 35 24.91 -0.66 9.22
C ASN A 35 23.86 0.20 9.94
N TYR A 36 22.71 0.41 9.31
CA TYR A 36 21.64 1.21 9.91
C TYR A 36 21.05 0.55 11.15
N VAL A 37 20.91 -0.77 11.16
CA VAL A 37 20.41 -1.52 12.32
C VAL A 37 21.34 -1.35 13.54
N TRP A 38 22.65 -1.38 13.30
CA TRP A 38 23.65 -1.27 14.38
C TRP A 38 23.96 0.16 14.79
N ARG A 39 23.74 1.13 13.90
CA ARG A 39 24.01 2.55 14.19
C ARG A 39 23.08 3.05 15.30
N LYS A 40 23.62 3.81 16.28
CA LYS A 40 22.78 4.46 17.30
C LYS A 40 21.79 5.44 16.66
N PRO A 41 20.51 5.45 17.11
CA PRO A 41 19.53 6.39 16.60
C PRO A 41 19.96 7.85 16.81
N GLY A 42 19.86 8.64 15.75
CA GLY A 42 20.14 10.09 15.82
C GLY A 42 18.97 10.89 16.43
N LYS A 43 19.20 12.18 16.69
CA LYS A 43 18.17 13.07 17.26
C LYS A 43 16.89 13.13 16.40
N GLY A 44 17.02 13.13 15.07
CA GLY A 44 15.87 13.14 14.15
C GLY A 44 15.02 11.88 14.26
N TRP A 45 15.64 10.71 14.43
CA TRP A 45 14.91 9.46 14.65
C TRP A 45 14.10 9.50 15.95
N TRP A 46 14.72 9.97 17.04
CA TRP A 46 14.04 10.11 18.33
C TRP A 46 12.88 11.10 18.27
N PHE A 47 13.06 12.23 17.55
CA PHE A 47 12.00 13.20 17.36
C PHE A 47 10.80 12.59 16.64
N LEU A 48 11.03 11.92 15.50
CA LEU A 48 9.94 11.25 14.75
C LEU A 48 9.29 10.13 15.54
N PHE A 49 10.08 9.35 16.29
CA PHE A 49 9.55 8.29 17.15
C PHE A 49 8.66 8.87 18.27
N MET A 50 9.06 9.95 18.91
CA MET A 50 8.26 10.61 19.96
C MET A 50 6.99 11.22 19.41
N VAL A 51 7.02 11.80 18.21
CA VAL A 51 5.81 12.27 17.52
C VAL A 51 4.87 11.09 17.22
N GLY A 52 5.41 9.99 16.70
CA GLY A 52 4.63 8.76 16.46
C GLY A 52 4.05 8.18 17.74
N LEU A 53 4.83 8.13 18.82
CA LEU A 53 4.39 7.64 20.13
C LEU A 53 3.29 8.52 20.73
N ALA A 54 3.47 9.84 20.70
CA ALA A 54 2.45 10.79 21.16
C ALA A 54 1.15 10.68 20.37
N GLY A 55 1.24 10.62 19.02
CA GLY A 55 0.07 10.42 18.16
C GLY A 55 -0.62 9.06 18.40
N THR A 56 0.14 8.00 18.69
CA THR A 56 -0.39 6.70 19.10
C THR A 56 -1.10 6.79 20.45
N GLY A 57 -0.57 7.57 21.39
CA GLY A 57 -1.24 7.85 22.67
C GLY A 57 -2.59 8.54 22.46
N VAL A 58 -2.64 9.54 21.60
CA VAL A 58 -3.87 10.25 21.23
C VAL A 58 -4.85 9.32 20.52
N LEU A 59 -4.37 8.41 19.64
CA LEU A 59 -5.19 7.35 19.04
C LEU A 59 -5.84 6.48 20.09
N ASN A 60 -5.09 6.00 21.08
CA ASN A 60 -5.62 5.16 22.16
C ASN A 60 -6.69 5.88 22.98
N ILE A 61 -6.54 7.19 23.21
CA ILE A 61 -7.57 8.01 23.87
C ILE A 61 -8.85 8.05 23.01
N ALA A 62 -8.73 8.31 21.70
CA ALA A 62 -9.88 8.34 20.78
C ALA A 62 -10.59 6.97 20.68
N ILE A 63 -9.84 5.88 20.67
CA ILE A 63 -10.37 4.51 20.73
C ILE A 63 -11.12 4.30 22.05
N SER A 64 -10.54 4.66 23.17
CA SER A 64 -11.16 4.52 24.50
C SER A 64 -12.46 5.32 24.61
N VAL A 65 -12.49 6.54 24.07
CA VAL A 65 -13.70 7.37 24.02
C VAL A 65 -14.79 6.73 23.15
N THR A 66 -14.39 6.19 21.97
CA THR A 66 -15.32 5.49 21.08
C THR A 66 -15.90 4.24 21.74
N LEU A 67 -15.08 3.44 22.44
CA LEU A 67 -15.52 2.24 23.16
C LEU A 67 -16.45 2.58 24.33
N ALA A 68 -16.17 3.66 25.05
CA ALA A 68 -16.96 4.06 26.21
C ALA A 68 -18.30 4.69 25.83
N LYS A 69 -18.31 5.59 24.83
CA LYS A 69 -19.47 6.39 24.43
C LYS A 69 -20.19 5.88 23.17
N GLY A 70 -19.55 4.98 22.41
CA GLY A 70 -20.04 4.46 21.14
C GLY A 70 -19.76 5.39 19.95
N VAL A 71 -20.14 4.93 18.75
CA VAL A 71 -19.94 5.64 17.47
C VAL A 71 -20.73 6.95 17.34
N GLY A 72 -21.63 7.26 18.27
CA GLY A 72 -22.32 8.56 18.34
C GLY A 72 -21.39 9.75 18.55
N MET A 73 -20.12 9.50 18.92
CA MET A 73 -19.07 10.54 19.00
C MET A 73 -18.46 10.89 17.64
N TRP A 74 -18.72 10.09 16.61
CA TRP A 74 -18.30 10.33 15.24
C TRP A 74 -19.26 11.29 14.55
N GLY A 75 -18.87 11.87 13.41
CA GLY A 75 -19.72 12.76 12.63
C GLY A 75 -20.83 12.06 11.84
N ASN A 76 -21.04 10.76 12.06
CA ASN A 76 -22.06 9.98 11.40
C ASN A 76 -23.47 10.53 11.70
N ASN A 77 -24.33 10.51 10.68
CA ASN A 77 -25.73 10.92 10.81
C ASN A 77 -26.64 9.89 10.15
N ILE A 78 -27.95 10.12 10.14
CA ILE A 78 -28.93 9.14 9.65
C ILE A 78 -28.64 8.67 8.23
N PRO A 79 -28.43 9.54 7.18
CA PRO A 79 -28.12 9.05 5.84
C PRO A 79 -26.66 8.59 5.72
N VAL A 80 -25.73 9.25 6.40
CA VAL A 80 -24.29 8.93 6.32
C VAL A 80 -23.89 8.13 7.56
N GLY A 81 -24.33 6.88 7.61
CA GLY A 81 -23.94 5.94 8.66
C GLY A 81 -22.52 5.40 8.49
N TRP A 82 -22.03 5.40 7.26
CA TRP A 82 -20.64 5.04 6.88
C TRP A 82 -19.90 6.30 6.48
N ALA A 83 -18.80 6.60 7.17
CA ALA A 83 -17.99 7.79 6.91
C ALA A 83 -16.51 7.48 7.18
N PHE A 84 -15.82 8.30 7.96
CA PHE A 84 -14.37 8.21 8.20
C PHE A 84 -13.90 6.81 8.61
N GLY A 85 -14.66 6.08 9.40
CA GLY A 85 -14.29 4.71 9.80
C GLY A 85 -14.10 3.80 8.59
N ILE A 86 -15.07 3.75 7.69
CA ILE A 86 -15.03 2.89 6.50
C ILE A 86 -14.10 3.47 5.42
N ILE A 87 -14.08 4.80 5.24
CA ILE A 87 -13.15 5.47 4.33
C ILE A 87 -11.70 5.10 4.67
N ASN A 88 -11.32 5.19 5.94
CA ASN A 88 -9.97 4.89 6.40
C ASN A 88 -9.66 3.39 6.33
N PHE A 89 -10.63 2.52 6.62
CA PHE A 89 -10.50 1.08 6.41
C PHE A 89 -10.11 0.76 4.96
N VAL A 90 -10.92 1.25 4.01
CA VAL A 90 -10.71 0.97 2.57
C VAL A 90 -9.40 1.59 2.06
N TRP A 91 -9.03 2.76 2.56
CA TRP A 91 -7.77 3.41 2.19
C TRP A 91 -6.56 2.65 2.71
N TRP A 92 -6.54 2.25 3.99
CA TRP A 92 -5.44 1.49 4.57
C TRP A 92 -5.28 0.09 3.97
N ILE A 93 -6.39 -0.62 3.73
CA ILE A 93 -6.31 -1.93 3.08
C ILE A 93 -5.80 -1.81 1.65
N GLY A 94 -6.17 -0.72 0.93
CA GLY A 94 -5.64 -0.42 -0.40
C GLY A 94 -4.13 -0.22 -0.40
N ILE A 95 -3.58 0.55 0.54
CA ILE A 95 -2.13 0.74 0.69
C ILE A 95 -1.42 -0.61 0.90
N GLY A 96 -2.01 -1.51 1.68
CA GLY A 96 -1.43 -2.82 1.95
C GLY A 96 -1.20 -3.70 0.71
N HIS A 97 -1.93 -3.49 -0.37
CA HIS A 97 -1.88 -4.39 -1.54
C HIS A 97 -0.55 -4.38 -2.29
N ALA A 98 0.11 -3.23 -2.41
CA ALA A 98 1.33 -3.13 -3.22
C ALA A 98 2.47 -3.98 -2.69
N GLY A 99 2.60 -4.13 -1.37
CA GLY A 99 3.70 -4.91 -0.82
C GLY A 99 3.63 -6.38 -1.21
N THR A 100 2.46 -6.99 -1.08
CA THR A 100 2.27 -8.39 -1.49
C THR A 100 2.35 -8.52 -3.03
N LEU A 101 1.90 -7.52 -3.79
CA LEU A 101 2.07 -7.52 -5.25
C LEU A 101 3.55 -7.48 -5.63
N ILE A 102 4.34 -6.59 -5.03
CA ILE A 102 5.79 -6.47 -5.27
C ILE A 102 6.49 -7.78 -4.91
N SER A 103 6.16 -8.35 -3.75
CA SER A 103 6.86 -9.53 -3.26
C SER A 103 6.43 -10.82 -3.97
N ALA A 104 5.12 -11.03 -4.16
CA ALA A 104 4.59 -12.28 -4.70
C ALA A 104 4.47 -12.25 -6.23
N ILE A 105 3.75 -11.28 -6.80
CA ILE A 105 3.48 -11.26 -8.24
C ILE A 105 4.77 -11.01 -9.03
N LEU A 106 5.60 -10.05 -8.62
CA LEU A 106 6.87 -9.79 -9.31
C LEU A 106 7.88 -10.93 -9.12
N LEU A 107 7.77 -11.72 -8.02
CA LEU A 107 8.55 -12.95 -7.86
C LEU A 107 8.14 -13.99 -8.89
N LEU A 108 6.84 -14.23 -9.07
CA LEU A 108 6.34 -15.19 -10.06
C LEU A 108 6.70 -14.78 -11.49
N PHE A 109 6.74 -13.47 -11.78
CA PHE A 109 7.22 -12.93 -13.05
C PHE A 109 8.75 -12.78 -13.14
N GLN A 110 9.49 -13.25 -12.14
CA GLN A 110 10.97 -13.23 -12.10
C GLN A 110 11.56 -11.82 -12.33
N GLN A 111 10.89 -10.78 -11.80
CA GLN A 111 11.35 -9.40 -11.97
C GLN A 111 12.50 -9.07 -11.02
N LYS A 112 13.69 -8.84 -11.56
CA LYS A 112 14.91 -8.59 -10.79
C LYS A 112 14.85 -7.33 -9.92
N TRP A 113 14.19 -6.27 -10.40
CA TRP A 113 14.10 -5.00 -9.68
C TRP A 113 13.31 -5.05 -8.36
N ARG A 114 12.53 -6.11 -8.10
CA ARG A 114 11.81 -6.27 -6.84
C ARG A 114 12.72 -6.50 -5.64
N THR A 115 13.90 -7.11 -5.83
CA THR A 115 14.76 -7.64 -4.76
C THR A 115 15.20 -6.59 -3.73
N SER A 116 15.38 -5.34 -4.15
CA SER A 116 15.79 -4.25 -3.28
C SER A 116 14.63 -3.54 -2.56
N ILE A 117 13.38 -3.79 -2.97
CA ILE A 117 12.22 -3.07 -2.43
C ILE A 117 11.18 -3.98 -1.77
N ASN A 118 11.21 -5.30 -2.02
CA ASN A 118 10.20 -6.23 -1.54
C ASN A 118 10.05 -6.21 -0.01
N ARG A 119 11.15 -6.33 0.73
CA ARG A 119 11.14 -6.34 2.21
C ARG A 119 10.49 -5.10 2.81
N PHE A 120 10.82 -3.95 2.25
CA PHE A 120 10.28 -2.67 2.64
C PHE A 120 8.76 -2.59 2.38
N ALA A 121 8.34 -3.06 1.21
CA ALA A 121 6.95 -3.08 0.81
C ALA A 121 6.11 -4.08 1.62
N GLU A 122 6.66 -5.28 1.95
CA GLU A 122 6.02 -6.28 2.81
C GLU A 122 5.76 -5.75 4.23
N ALA A 123 6.74 -5.09 4.84
CA ALA A 123 6.58 -4.49 6.16
C ALA A 123 5.50 -3.38 6.14
N MET A 124 5.50 -2.54 5.09
CA MET A 124 4.48 -1.52 4.88
C MET A 124 3.08 -2.17 4.81
N THR A 125 2.94 -3.27 4.07
CA THR A 125 1.68 -4.03 3.97
C THR A 125 1.16 -4.44 5.34
N LEU A 126 1.99 -5.09 6.14
CA LEU A 126 1.56 -5.57 7.46
C LEU A 126 1.08 -4.43 8.35
N PHE A 127 1.81 -3.34 8.40
CA PHE A 127 1.43 -2.20 9.23
C PHE A 127 0.18 -1.49 8.70
N ALA A 128 0.00 -1.41 7.38
CA ALA A 128 -1.21 -0.86 6.79
C ALA A 128 -2.44 -1.73 7.07
N VAL A 129 -2.33 -3.05 6.95
CA VAL A 129 -3.43 -3.99 7.25
C VAL A 129 -3.79 -3.98 8.74
N MET A 130 -2.80 -3.81 9.64
CA MET A 130 -3.07 -3.60 11.06
C MET A 130 -3.92 -2.34 11.31
N GLN A 131 -3.61 -1.23 10.63
CA GLN A 131 -4.43 -0.01 10.73
C GLN A 131 -5.83 -0.24 10.14
N ALA A 132 -5.92 -0.90 8.98
CA ALA A 132 -7.19 -1.23 8.36
C ALA A 132 -8.08 -2.03 9.31
N GLY A 133 -7.55 -3.08 9.95
CA GLY A 133 -8.29 -3.96 10.86
C GLY A 133 -8.87 -3.27 12.10
N LEU A 134 -8.36 -2.09 12.50
CA LEU A 134 -8.92 -1.34 13.62
C LEU A 134 -10.32 -0.80 13.32
N PHE A 135 -10.56 -0.30 12.11
CA PHE A 135 -11.79 0.42 11.78
C PHE A 135 -13.06 -0.47 11.76
N PRO A 136 -13.07 -1.68 11.14
CA PRO A 136 -14.22 -2.57 11.22
C PRO A 136 -14.57 -2.97 12.65
N VAL A 137 -13.57 -3.15 13.52
CA VAL A 137 -13.78 -3.45 14.94
C VAL A 137 -14.39 -2.25 15.67
N LEU A 138 -13.86 -1.05 15.46
CA LEU A 138 -14.34 0.18 16.14
C LEU A 138 -15.72 0.63 15.63
N HIS A 139 -15.98 0.46 14.33
CA HIS A 139 -17.23 0.84 13.69
C HIS A 139 -18.46 0.10 14.25
N THR A 140 -18.27 -1.10 14.82
CA THR A 140 -19.35 -1.79 15.55
C THR A 140 -19.78 -1.08 16.83
N GLY A 141 -18.99 -0.11 17.29
CA GLY A 141 -19.22 0.69 18.50
C GLY A 141 -18.95 -0.05 19.79
N ARG A 142 -19.29 -1.32 19.85
CA ARG A 142 -19.07 -2.22 21.00
C ARG A 142 -18.46 -3.56 20.52
N PRO A 143 -17.15 -3.61 20.27
CA PRO A 143 -16.47 -4.75 19.66
C PRO A 143 -16.68 -6.09 20.38
N TRP A 144 -16.82 -6.05 21.72
CA TRP A 144 -17.10 -7.25 22.51
C TRP A 144 -18.42 -7.92 22.14
N PHE A 145 -19.43 -7.17 21.74
CA PHE A 145 -20.67 -7.76 21.24
C PHE A 145 -20.48 -8.38 19.85
N ALA A 146 -19.72 -7.76 18.97
CA ALA A 146 -19.42 -8.32 17.66
C ALA A 146 -18.67 -9.66 17.79
N LEU A 147 -17.65 -9.73 18.65
CA LEU A 147 -16.95 -10.97 18.94
C LEU A 147 -17.85 -12.03 19.59
N TYR A 148 -18.69 -11.63 20.51
CA TYR A 148 -19.63 -12.52 21.20
C TYR A 148 -20.73 -13.03 20.27
N TRP A 149 -21.16 -12.23 19.27
CA TRP A 149 -22.15 -12.64 18.28
C TRP A 149 -21.56 -13.43 17.11
N LEU A 150 -20.31 -13.21 16.79
CA LEU A 150 -19.65 -13.83 15.66
C LEU A 150 -19.07 -15.19 15.99
N PHE A 151 -18.52 -15.37 17.19
CA PHE A 151 -17.82 -16.59 17.63
C PHE A 151 -18.19 -16.99 19.07
N PRO A 152 -18.32 -18.29 19.41
CA PRO A 152 -18.46 -19.44 18.48
C PRO A 152 -19.83 -19.46 17.78
N TYR A 153 -19.94 -20.20 16.67
CA TYR A 153 -21.21 -20.40 15.98
C TYR A 153 -21.98 -21.62 16.53
N PRO A 154 -23.32 -21.54 16.71
CA PRO A 154 -24.12 -20.31 16.81
C PRO A 154 -23.65 -19.51 18.04
N SER A 155 -23.81 -18.16 17.96
CA SER A 155 -23.46 -17.31 19.11
C SER A 155 -24.29 -17.67 20.34
N THR A 156 -23.89 -17.20 21.52
CA THR A 156 -24.62 -17.43 22.78
C THR A 156 -26.07 -16.94 22.72
N ASN A 157 -26.35 -15.93 21.90
CA ASN A 157 -27.71 -15.45 21.62
C ASN A 157 -28.42 -16.24 20.52
N LYS A 158 -27.85 -17.34 20.02
CA LYS A 158 -28.36 -18.15 18.89
C LYS A 158 -28.54 -17.34 17.61
N ILE A 159 -27.80 -16.26 17.44
CA ILE A 159 -27.79 -15.41 16.24
C ILE A 159 -26.71 -15.94 15.30
N TRP A 160 -27.08 -16.17 14.04
CA TRP A 160 -26.18 -16.55 12.99
C TRP A 160 -25.78 -15.33 12.16
N PRO A 161 -24.51 -15.17 11.78
CA PRO A 161 -24.10 -14.12 10.86
C PRO A 161 -24.81 -14.28 9.51
N GLN A 162 -25.07 -13.16 8.85
CA GLN A 162 -25.57 -13.15 7.49
C GLN A 162 -24.44 -13.43 6.52
N PHE A 163 -24.20 -14.72 6.20
CA PHE A 163 -23.11 -15.15 5.30
C PHE A 163 -23.25 -14.68 3.86
N LYS A 164 -24.42 -14.14 3.46
CA LYS A 164 -24.61 -13.50 2.13
C LYS A 164 -24.12 -12.05 2.11
N SER A 165 -23.78 -11.46 3.25
CA SER A 165 -23.30 -10.08 3.34
C SER A 165 -21.82 -10.00 2.99
N PRO A 166 -21.38 -9.09 2.09
CA PRO A 166 -19.97 -8.83 1.82
C PRO A 166 -19.18 -8.41 3.06
N LEU A 167 -19.79 -7.67 3.99
CA LEU A 167 -19.17 -7.29 5.27
C LEU A 167 -18.71 -8.51 6.09
N MET A 168 -19.43 -9.62 5.97
CA MET A 168 -19.03 -10.88 6.61
C MET A 168 -17.84 -11.52 5.89
N TRP A 169 -17.80 -11.39 4.57
CA TRP A 169 -16.67 -11.91 3.76
C TRP A 169 -15.39 -11.12 4.03
N ASP A 170 -15.49 -9.82 4.31
CA ASP A 170 -14.35 -8.98 4.67
C ASP A 170 -13.61 -9.49 5.90
N VAL A 171 -14.32 -9.98 6.91
CA VAL A 171 -13.70 -10.55 8.12
C VAL A 171 -12.75 -11.70 7.77
N PHE A 172 -13.19 -12.60 6.89
CA PHE A 172 -12.38 -13.74 6.44
C PHE A 172 -11.27 -13.28 5.48
N ALA A 173 -11.59 -12.42 4.53
CA ALA A 173 -10.65 -11.94 3.52
C ALA A 173 -9.49 -11.16 4.15
N VAL A 174 -9.78 -10.18 5.00
CA VAL A 174 -8.75 -9.36 5.66
C VAL A 174 -7.92 -10.19 6.64
N SER A 175 -8.55 -11.10 7.41
CA SER A 175 -7.84 -11.96 8.34
C SER A 175 -6.90 -12.93 7.62
N THR A 176 -7.39 -13.59 6.56
CA THR A 176 -6.57 -14.50 5.74
C THR A 176 -5.43 -13.75 5.06
N TYR A 177 -5.71 -12.55 4.55
CA TYR A 177 -4.70 -11.70 3.94
C TYR A 177 -3.61 -11.29 4.94
N PHE A 178 -4.00 -10.88 6.14
CA PHE A 178 -3.04 -10.53 7.19
C PHE A 178 -2.14 -11.71 7.56
N ILE A 179 -2.74 -12.90 7.79
CA ILE A 179 -1.99 -14.10 8.16
C ILE A 179 -1.04 -14.50 7.04
N THR A 180 -1.50 -14.55 5.80
CA THR A 180 -0.68 -14.95 4.64
C THR A 180 0.45 -13.95 4.41
N SER A 181 0.17 -12.64 4.48
CA SER A 181 1.20 -11.59 4.34
C SER A 181 2.22 -11.63 5.47
N PHE A 182 1.78 -11.92 6.71
CA PHE A 182 2.68 -12.10 7.85
C PHE A 182 3.60 -13.30 7.66
N LEU A 183 3.05 -14.45 7.26
CA LEU A 183 3.85 -15.66 7.01
C LEU A 183 4.84 -15.46 5.87
N PHE A 184 4.42 -14.79 4.79
CA PHE A 184 5.27 -14.49 3.65
C PHE A 184 6.43 -13.56 4.04
N TRP A 185 6.15 -12.47 4.72
CA TRP A 185 7.14 -11.54 5.25
C TRP A 185 8.09 -12.23 6.24
N TYR A 186 7.55 -12.99 7.18
CA TYR A 186 8.35 -13.63 8.21
C TYR A 186 9.27 -14.71 7.64
N LEU A 187 8.75 -15.55 6.73
CA LEU A 187 9.58 -16.55 6.03
C LEU A 187 10.75 -15.86 5.31
N GLY A 188 10.47 -14.80 4.58
CA GLY A 188 11.50 -14.00 3.90
C GLY A 188 12.54 -13.42 4.87
N LEU A 189 12.15 -13.06 6.11
CA LEU A 189 13.07 -12.51 7.11
C LEU A 189 14.05 -13.51 7.70
N ILE A 190 13.76 -14.80 7.69
CA ILE A 190 14.55 -15.81 8.42
C ILE A 190 16.05 -15.77 8.07
N PRO A 191 16.49 -15.71 6.77
CA PRO A 191 17.92 -15.61 6.44
C PRO A 191 18.55 -14.30 6.92
N ASP A 192 17.81 -13.19 6.87
CA ASP A 192 18.29 -11.87 7.27
C ASP A 192 18.42 -11.76 8.80
N LEU A 193 17.49 -12.35 9.56
CA LEU A 193 17.58 -12.46 11.02
C LEU A 193 18.76 -13.32 11.46
N ALA A 194 19.08 -14.37 10.69
CA ALA A 194 20.29 -15.15 10.94
C ALA A 194 21.56 -14.31 10.69
N SER A 195 21.58 -13.51 9.64
CA SER A 195 22.68 -12.58 9.36
C SER A 195 22.86 -11.54 10.47
N LEU A 196 21.75 -11.02 11.04
CA LEU A 196 21.77 -10.16 12.22
C LEU A 196 22.27 -10.88 13.47
N ARG A 197 21.85 -12.12 13.71
CA ARG A 197 22.34 -12.94 14.81
C ARG A 197 23.86 -13.09 14.74
N ASP A 198 24.37 -13.43 13.56
CA ASP A 198 25.79 -13.74 13.36
C ASP A 198 26.66 -12.49 13.42
N SER A 199 26.13 -11.33 13.02
CA SER A 199 26.81 -10.01 13.08
C SER A 199 26.63 -9.29 14.43
N SER A 200 25.80 -9.81 15.35
CA SER A 200 25.51 -9.15 16.61
C SER A 200 26.63 -9.29 17.63
N THR A 201 27.03 -8.18 18.29
CA THR A 201 28.01 -8.14 19.37
C THR A 201 27.38 -8.38 20.74
N GLY A 202 26.11 -8.00 20.91
CA GLY A 202 25.37 -8.11 22.18
C GLY A 202 24.79 -9.50 22.41
N ARG A 203 25.00 -10.06 23.63
CA ARG A 203 24.47 -11.39 24.01
C ARG A 203 22.94 -11.49 23.87
N TRP A 204 22.22 -10.45 24.30
CA TRP A 204 20.75 -10.42 24.22
C TRP A 204 20.26 -10.29 22.78
N GLN A 205 20.88 -9.43 21.98
CA GLN A 205 20.55 -9.28 20.56
C GLN A 205 20.73 -10.61 19.81
N ARG A 206 21.88 -11.30 20.03
CA ARG A 206 22.16 -12.61 19.44
C ARG A 206 21.09 -13.65 19.83
N ARG A 207 20.64 -13.65 21.09
CA ARG A 207 19.58 -14.56 21.53
C ARG A 207 18.24 -14.25 20.85
N ILE A 208 17.83 -12.99 20.83
CA ILE A 208 16.56 -12.56 20.20
C ILE A 208 16.56 -12.94 18.73
N TYR A 209 17.54 -12.50 17.95
CA TYR A 209 17.63 -12.85 16.53
C TYR A 209 17.81 -14.36 16.33
N GLY A 210 18.48 -15.05 17.23
CA GLY A 210 18.62 -16.51 17.22
C GLY A 210 17.30 -17.26 17.35
N ILE A 211 16.43 -16.82 18.25
CA ILE A 211 15.09 -17.39 18.41
C ILE A 211 14.26 -17.17 17.14
N PHE A 212 14.21 -15.93 16.64
CA PHE A 212 13.40 -15.58 15.47
C PHE A 212 13.97 -16.09 14.14
N SER A 213 15.23 -16.50 14.07
CA SER A 213 15.81 -17.13 12.87
C SER A 213 15.56 -18.65 12.80
N PHE A 214 14.82 -19.24 13.73
CA PHE A 214 14.47 -20.68 13.76
C PHE A 214 15.66 -21.63 13.48
N GLY A 215 16.84 -21.32 14.02
CA GLY A 215 18.03 -22.14 13.82
C GLY A 215 18.58 -22.16 12.39
N TRP A 216 18.26 -21.17 11.57
CA TRP A 216 18.78 -21.03 10.21
C TRP A 216 20.31 -21.03 10.20
N ARG A 217 20.91 -21.91 9.38
CA ARG A 217 22.38 -22.08 9.24
C ARG A 217 22.88 -21.84 7.82
N GLY A 218 22.02 -21.49 6.87
CA GLY A 218 22.41 -21.24 5.49
C GLY A 218 22.88 -22.47 4.70
N SER A 219 22.52 -23.70 5.15
CA SER A 219 22.89 -24.92 4.41
C SER A 219 22.11 -25.00 3.08
N ALA A 220 22.65 -25.74 2.09
CA ALA A 220 21.98 -25.98 0.81
C ALA A 220 20.56 -26.54 0.99
N ARG A 221 20.36 -27.43 1.99
CA ARG A 221 19.04 -27.97 2.32
C ARG A 221 18.08 -26.90 2.83
N HIS A 222 18.55 -25.95 3.67
CA HIS A 222 17.73 -24.84 4.16
C HIS A 222 17.32 -23.92 3.00
N TRP A 223 18.25 -23.59 2.11
CA TRP A 223 17.97 -22.77 0.93
C TRP A 223 16.97 -23.42 -0.02
N HIS A 224 17.10 -24.74 -0.25
CA HIS A 224 16.17 -25.49 -1.09
C HIS A 224 14.74 -25.44 -0.53
N HIS A 225 14.54 -25.75 0.74
CA HIS A 225 13.22 -25.70 1.36
C HIS A 225 12.66 -24.28 1.44
N TYR A 226 13.52 -23.29 1.71
CA TYR A 226 13.13 -21.89 1.73
C TYR A 226 12.59 -21.44 0.37
N LYS A 227 13.31 -21.69 -0.73
CA LYS A 227 12.88 -21.29 -2.07
C LYS A 227 11.54 -21.93 -2.45
N ILE A 228 11.34 -23.21 -2.14
CA ILE A 228 10.05 -23.88 -2.39
C ILE A 228 8.93 -23.26 -1.57
N ALA A 229 9.13 -23.11 -0.27
CA ALA A 229 8.10 -22.54 0.62
C ALA A 229 7.76 -21.08 0.25
N TYR A 230 8.76 -20.29 -0.09
CA TYR A 230 8.59 -18.90 -0.50
C TYR A 230 7.82 -18.79 -1.82
N LEU A 231 8.12 -19.66 -2.79
CA LEU A 231 7.40 -19.73 -4.06
C LEU A 231 5.93 -20.19 -3.88
N LEU A 232 5.69 -21.19 -3.04
CA LEU A 232 4.34 -21.66 -2.73
C LEU A 232 3.51 -20.56 -2.06
N LEU A 233 4.08 -19.85 -1.08
CA LEU A 233 3.40 -18.70 -0.44
C LEU A 233 3.13 -17.57 -1.43
N ALA A 234 4.05 -17.29 -2.36
CA ALA A 234 3.82 -16.31 -3.43
C ALA A 234 2.65 -16.73 -4.33
N GLY A 235 2.57 -18.02 -4.67
CA GLY A 235 1.46 -18.59 -5.44
C GLY A 235 0.11 -18.45 -4.76
N ILE A 236 0.05 -18.58 -3.42
CA ILE A 236 -1.17 -18.39 -2.61
C ILE A 236 -1.48 -16.91 -2.43
N ALA A 237 -0.47 -16.08 -2.16
CA ALA A 237 -0.64 -14.67 -1.89
C ALA A 237 -1.16 -13.89 -3.13
N THR A 238 -0.76 -14.30 -4.33
CA THR A 238 -1.13 -13.61 -5.58
C THR A 238 -2.65 -13.54 -5.81
N PRO A 239 -3.42 -14.65 -5.89
CA PRO A 239 -4.86 -14.56 -6.03
C PRO A 239 -5.53 -13.94 -4.81
N LEU A 240 -4.96 -14.12 -3.60
CA LEU A 240 -5.50 -13.56 -2.38
C LEU A 240 -5.46 -12.02 -2.38
N VAL A 241 -4.37 -11.42 -2.84
CA VAL A 241 -4.26 -9.96 -2.99
C VAL A 241 -5.38 -9.41 -3.86
N LEU A 242 -5.61 -10.03 -5.02
CA LEU A 242 -6.66 -9.60 -5.95
C LEU A 242 -8.06 -9.79 -5.35
N SER A 243 -8.30 -10.93 -4.69
CA SER A 243 -9.61 -11.28 -4.13
C SER A 243 -10.01 -10.41 -2.95
N VAL A 244 -9.09 -10.05 -2.05
CA VAL A 244 -9.41 -9.22 -0.87
C VAL A 244 -9.99 -7.88 -1.28
N HIS A 245 -9.36 -7.17 -2.21
CA HIS A 245 -9.85 -5.86 -2.61
C HIS A 245 -11.11 -5.95 -3.49
N THR A 246 -11.27 -7.05 -4.22
CA THR A 246 -12.52 -7.40 -4.90
C THR A 246 -13.67 -7.57 -3.89
N ILE A 247 -13.44 -8.29 -2.78
CA ILE A 247 -14.43 -8.49 -1.72
C ILE A 247 -14.79 -7.16 -1.06
N VAL A 248 -13.81 -6.35 -0.66
CA VAL A 248 -14.05 -4.99 -0.11
C VAL A 248 -14.87 -4.13 -1.08
N SER A 249 -14.67 -4.28 -2.38
CA SER A 249 -15.47 -3.55 -3.37
C SER A 249 -16.93 -3.96 -3.41
N PHE A 250 -17.24 -5.23 -3.06
CA PHE A 250 -18.61 -5.73 -3.01
C PHE A 250 -19.44 -5.10 -1.89
N ASP A 251 -18.84 -4.52 -0.86
CA ASP A 251 -19.55 -3.73 0.15
C ASP A 251 -20.35 -2.58 -0.49
N PHE A 252 -19.90 -2.11 -1.63
CA PHE A 252 -20.53 -1.05 -2.42
C PHE A 252 -21.24 -1.61 -3.64
N ALA A 253 -20.56 -2.42 -4.45
CA ALA A 253 -21.01 -2.85 -5.77
C ALA A 253 -22.32 -3.65 -5.76
N VAL A 254 -22.60 -4.41 -4.71
CA VAL A 254 -23.83 -5.21 -4.58
C VAL A 254 -24.97 -4.49 -3.88
N SER A 255 -24.75 -3.22 -3.44
CA SER A 255 -25.79 -2.41 -2.83
C SER A 255 -26.76 -1.86 -3.89
N ILE A 256 -27.90 -1.37 -3.46
CA ILE A 256 -28.90 -0.72 -4.31
C ILE A 256 -28.72 0.80 -4.40
N LEU A 257 -27.75 1.36 -3.69
CA LEU A 257 -27.56 2.81 -3.60
C LEU A 257 -27.02 3.41 -4.90
N PRO A 258 -27.52 4.59 -5.33
CA PRO A 258 -27.02 5.27 -6.50
C PRO A 258 -25.57 5.69 -6.30
N GLY A 259 -24.73 5.42 -7.31
CA GLY A 259 -23.29 5.66 -7.25
C GLY A 259 -22.47 4.58 -6.54
N TRP A 260 -23.10 3.52 -6.03
CA TRP A 260 -22.46 2.30 -5.52
C TRP A 260 -22.71 1.10 -6.40
N HIS A 261 -23.94 0.95 -6.87
CA HIS A 261 -24.39 -0.20 -7.67
C HIS A 261 -23.74 -0.21 -9.05
N THR A 262 -22.57 -0.82 -9.16
CA THR A 262 -21.83 -0.91 -10.43
C THR A 262 -20.91 -2.13 -10.47
N THR A 263 -20.82 -2.75 -11.66
CA THR A 263 -19.97 -3.91 -11.90
C THR A 263 -18.49 -3.56 -12.12
N ILE A 264 -18.16 -2.27 -12.33
CA ILE A 264 -16.78 -1.84 -12.55
C ILE A 264 -15.98 -1.70 -11.24
N PHE A 265 -16.64 -1.66 -10.08
CA PHE A 265 -15.97 -1.46 -8.80
C PHE A 265 -14.89 -2.51 -8.51
N PRO A 266 -15.11 -3.83 -8.62
CA PRO A 266 -14.08 -4.81 -8.32
C PRO A 266 -12.77 -4.59 -9.07
N PRO A 267 -12.72 -4.54 -10.40
CA PRO A 267 -11.47 -4.37 -11.13
C PRO A 267 -10.81 -3.01 -10.88
N TYR A 268 -11.59 -1.93 -10.80
CA TYR A 268 -10.99 -0.62 -10.61
C TYR A 268 -10.55 -0.38 -9.15
N PHE A 269 -11.21 -0.98 -8.15
CA PHE A 269 -10.76 -0.96 -6.77
C PHE A 269 -9.40 -1.65 -6.61
N VAL A 270 -9.20 -2.79 -7.26
CA VAL A 270 -7.92 -3.50 -7.30
C VAL A 270 -6.84 -2.61 -7.94
N ALA A 271 -7.13 -2.00 -9.10
CA ALA A 271 -6.18 -1.11 -9.76
C ALA A 271 -5.83 0.10 -8.88
N GLY A 272 -6.82 0.71 -8.22
CA GLY A 272 -6.63 1.81 -7.27
C GLY A 272 -5.81 1.41 -6.04
N ALA A 273 -5.99 0.19 -5.53
CA ALA A 273 -5.19 -0.35 -4.43
C ALA A 273 -3.71 -0.51 -4.83
N VAL A 274 -3.45 -1.07 -6.01
CA VAL A 274 -2.10 -1.17 -6.55
C VAL A 274 -1.49 0.22 -6.73
N TYR A 275 -2.24 1.15 -7.32
CA TYR A 275 -1.83 2.53 -7.56
C TYR A 275 -1.44 3.27 -6.28
N SER A 276 -2.32 3.26 -5.26
CA SER A 276 -2.06 3.90 -3.96
C SER A 276 -0.94 3.22 -3.19
N GLY A 277 -0.85 1.91 -3.25
CA GLY A 277 0.17 1.16 -2.55
C GLY A 277 1.56 1.40 -3.11
N PHE A 278 1.76 1.43 -4.45
CA PHE A 278 3.04 1.83 -5.04
C PHE A 278 3.38 3.29 -4.72
N ALA A 279 2.40 4.19 -4.72
CA ALA A 279 2.59 5.57 -4.30
C ALA A 279 3.06 5.65 -2.84
N MET A 280 2.52 4.82 -1.93
CA MET A 280 2.97 4.79 -0.54
C MET A 280 4.38 4.21 -0.41
N VAL A 281 4.73 3.15 -1.17
CA VAL A 281 6.11 2.63 -1.19
C VAL A 281 7.09 3.74 -1.62
N VAL A 282 6.81 4.48 -2.68
CA VAL A 282 7.67 5.61 -3.13
C VAL A 282 7.73 6.70 -2.07
N THR A 283 6.59 7.05 -1.46
CA THR A 283 6.50 8.07 -0.39
C THR A 283 7.41 7.76 0.78
N LEU A 284 7.51 6.51 1.18
CA LEU A 284 8.33 6.05 2.30
C LEU A 284 9.78 5.74 1.89
N MET A 285 9.96 5.15 0.69
CA MET A 285 11.27 4.68 0.22
C MET A 285 12.21 5.84 -0.12
N VAL A 286 11.71 6.92 -0.73
CA VAL A 286 12.54 8.06 -1.11
C VAL A 286 13.28 8.68 0.09
N PRO A 287 12.61 9.05 1.20
CA PRO A 287 13.32 9.51 2.38
C PRO A 287 14.19 8.42 3.02
N ALA A 288 13.71 7.17 3.13
CA ALA A 288 14.48 6.08 3.71
C ALA A 288 15.79 5.83 2.92
N ARG A 289 15.73 5.80 1.58
CA ARG A 289 16.88 5.68 0.68
C ARG A 289 17.97 6.72 0.98
N ARG A 290 17.55 7.98 1.24
CA ARG A 290 18.46 9.08 1.56
C ARG A 290 19.05 8.96 2.97
N PHE A 291 18.21 8.74 3.99
CA PHE A 291 18.65 8.71 5.39
C PHE A 291 19.46 7.46 5.75
N MET A 292 19.21 6.34 5.09
CA MET A 292 19.90 5.08 5.32
C MET A 292 21.08 4.86 4.37
N ASN A 293 21.38 5.79 3.44
CA ASN A 293 22.42 5.69 2.41
C ASN A 293 22.27 4.42 1.54
N LEU A 294 21.06 4.10 1.12
CA LEU A 294 20.74 2.91 0.31
C LEU A 294 20.80 3.17 -1.21
N LYS A 295 21.39 4.28 -1.65
CA LYS A 295 21.40 4.69 -3.06
C LYS A 295 22.07 3.68 -3.98
N SER A 296 23.04 2.93 -3.52
CA SER A 296 23.75 1.90 -4.31
C SER A 296 22.92 0.64 -4.55
N VAL A 297 21.98 0.31 -3.69
CA VAL A 297 21.12 -0.90 -3.78
C VAL A 297 19.68 -0.61 -4.14
N VAL A 298 19.18 0.60 -3.83
CA VAL A 298 17.86 1.10 -4.27
C VAL A 298 18.10 2.25 -5.24
N THR A 299 18.28 1.91 -6.51
CA THR A 299 18.63 2.87 -7.57
C THR A 299 17.41 3.61 -8.13
N ILE A 300 17.63 4.60 -8.98
CA ILE A 300 16.55 5.32 -9.68
C ILE A 300 15.74 4.35 -10.57
N ARG A 301 16.36 3.29 -11.11
CA ARG A 301 15.65 2.27 -11.90
C ARG A 301 14.49 1.61 -11.13
N HIS A 302 14.67 1.33 -9.84
CA HIS A 302 13.61 0.79 -9.00
C HIS A 302 12.44 1.78 -8.86
N LEU A 303 12.75 3.07 -8.63
CA LEU A 303 11.75 4.13 -8.50
C LEU A 303 11.04 4.37 -9.84
N GLU A 304 11.77 4.36 -10.95
CA GLU A 304 11.20 4.49 -12.29
C GLU A 304 10.26 3.33 -12.63
N ALA A 305 10.62 2.09 -12.30
CA ALA A 305 9.76 0.93 -12.51
C ALA A 305 8.44 1.07 -11.73
N MET A 306 8.50 1.54 -10.48
CA MET A 306 7.29 1.84 -9.69
C MET A 306 6.45 2.95 -10.32
N CYS A 307 7.05 4.02 -10.85
CA CYS A 307 6.34 5.09 -11.55
C CYS A 307 5.62 4.57 -12.82
N LYS A 308 6.24 3.66 -13.58
CA LYS A 308 5.61 3.03 -14.75
C LYS A 308 4.36 2.21 -14.35
N ILE A 309 4.41 1.48 -13.26
CA ILE A 309 3.24 0.75 -12.74
C ILE A 309 2.15 1.73 -12.25
N MET A 310 2.53 2.78 -11.53
CA MET A 310 1.59 3.82 -11.11
C MET A 310 0.93 4.51 -12.32
N LEU A 311 1.66 4.73 -13.41
CA LEU A 311 1.07 5.27 -14.63
C LEU A 311 -0.02 4.35 -15.20
N VAL A 312 0.31 3.06 -15.39
CA VAL A 312 -0.64 2.08 -15.95
C VAL A 312 -1.87 1.94 -15.07
N THR A 313 -1.68 1.75 -13.76
CA THR A 313 -2.79 1.58 -12.83
C THR A 313 -3.61 2.85 -12.63
N GLY A 314 -2.96 4.02 -12.66
CA GLY A 314 -3.64 5.32 -12.66
C GLY A 314 -4.52 5.54 -13.90
N LEU A 315 -4.08 5.09 -15.08
CA LEU A 315 -4.91 5.12 -16.30
C LEU A 315 -6.13 4.20 -16.18
N ILE A 316 -5.99 3.02 -15.56
CA ILE A 316 -7.12 2.11 -15.29
C ILE A 316 -8.12 2.76 -14.31
N VAL A 317 -7.62 3.45 -13.27
CA VAL A 317 -8.47 4.20 -12.33
C VAL A 317 -9.22 5.33 -13.05
N ALA A 318 -8.52 6.11 -13.88
CA ALA A 318 -9.15 7.16 -14.69
C ALA A 318 -10.22 6.62 -15.65
N TYR A 319 -9.96 5.47 -16.28
CA TYR A 319 -10.94 4.75 -17.07
C TYR A 319 -12.16 4.35 -16.22
N GLY A 320 -11.95 3.82 -15.01
CA GLY A 320 -13.02 3.49 -14.08
C GLY A 320 -13.93 4.69 -13.81
N TYR A 321 -13.38 5.85 -13.48
CA TYR A 321 -14.16 7.08 -13.28
C TYR A 321 -14.93 7.51 -14.53
N ALA A 322 -14.30 7.43 -15.70
CA ALA A 322 -14.95 7.76 -16.97
C ALA A 322 -16.15 6.84 -17.22
N MET A 323 -15.99 5.53 -16.98
CA MET A 323 -17.05 4.54 -17.16
C MET A 323 -18.19 4.70 -16.17
N GLU A 324 -17.93 5.02 -14.90
CA GLU A 324 -18.98 5.32 -13.91
C GLU A 324 -19.84 6.50 -14.38
N HIS A 325 -19.23 7.60 -14.82
CA HIS A 325 -19.93 8.77 -15.32
C HIS A 325 -20.69 8.47 -16.62
N PHE A 326 -20.07 7.69 -17.52
CA PHE A 326 -20.72 7.26 -18.77
C PHE A 326 -21.96 6.42 -18.50
N VAL A 327 -21.85 5.40 -17.64
CA VAL A 327 -22.97 4.51 -17.31
C VAL A 327 -24.10 5.28 -16.62
N ALA A 328 -23.78 6.17 -15.69
CA ALA A 328 -24.77 7.03 -15.03
C ALA A 328 -25.53 7.93 -16.02
N TRP A 329 -24.85 8.43 -17.04
CA TRP A 329 -25.48 9.22 -18.13
C TRP A 329 -26.25 8.33 -19.10
N TYR A 330 -25.67 7.21 -19.57
CA TYR A 330 -26.25 6.34 -20.57
C TYR A 330 -27.48 5.58 -20.08
N SER A 331 -27.49 5.15 -18.81
CA SER A 331 -28.59 4.39 -18.22
C SER A 331 -29.90 5.19 -18.11
N ASN A 332 -29.83 6.49 -18.23
CA ASN A 332 -30.95 7.42 -18.01
C ASN A 332 -31.65 7.26 -16.64
N ASN A 333 -30.97 6.65 -15.68
CA ASN A 333 -31.46 6.55 -14.30
C ASN A 333 -31.31 7.91 -13.61
N LYS A 334 -32.43 8.53 -13.26
CA LYS A 334 -32.43 9.88 -12.68
C LYS A 334 -31.66 10.00 -11.35
N TYR A 335 -31.63 8.95 -10.56
CA TYR A 335 -30.93 8.93 -9.26
C TYR A 335 -29.40 8.81 -9.46
N GLU A 336 -28.97 7.91 -10.33
CA GLU A 336 -27.55 7.77 -10.69
C GLU A 336 -27.02 9.05 -11.33
N TYR A 337 -27.74 9.58 -12.32
CA TYR A 337 -27.35 10.83 -12.97
C TYR A 337 -27.25 11.99 -11.99
N PHE A 338 -28.22 12.10 -11.05
CA PHE A 338 -28.21 13.14 -10.02
C PHE A 338 -26.97 13.06 -9.13
N VAL A 339 -26.61 11.87 -8.63
CA VAL A 339 -25.42 11.69 -7.76
C VAL A 339 -24.14 12.10 -8.49
N PHE A 340 -23.94 11.64 -9.73
CA PHE A 340 -22.74 11.96 -10.50
C PHE A 340 -22.69 13.42 -10.96
N ALA A 341 -23.80 14.01 -11.34
CA ALA A 341 -23.88 15.44 -11.67
C ALA A 341 -23.59 16.31 -10.41
N ASN A 342 -24.18 15.95 -9.26
CA ASN A 342 -23.99 16.66 -8.01
C ASN A 342 -22.51 16.61 -7.54
N ARG A 343 -21.83 15.46 -7.66
CA ARG A 343 -20.38 15.34 -7.36
C ARG A 343 -19.55 16.40 -8.11
N ARG A 344 -19.87 16.65 -9.39
CA ARG A 344 -19.20 17.62 -10.24
C ARG A 344 -19.60 19.08 -9.97
N GLY A 345 -20.63 19.31 -9.16
CA GLY A 345 -21.20 20.64 -8.90
C GLY A 345 -22.21 21.08 -9.94
N VAL A 346 -22.67 20.19 -10.82
CA VAL A 346 -23.74 20.50 -11.77
C VAL A 346 -25.08 20.50 -11.05
N LEU A 347 -25.84 21.58 -11.21
CA LEU A 347 -27.17 21.72 -10.64
C LEU A 347 -28.18 20.93 -11.49
N VAL A 348 -28.83 19.94 -10.90
CA VAL A 348 -29.84 19.12 -11.56
C VAL A 348 -31.12 19.13 -10.73
N GLY A 349 -32.23 19.59 -11.33
CA GLY A 349 -33.55 19.61 -10.69
C GLY A 349 -33.91 20.91 -9.98
N ASN A 350 -35.05 20.91 -9.27
CA ASN A 350 -35.64 22.07 -8.62
C ASN A 350 -34.77 22.68 -7.51
N GLU A 351 -35.06 23.91 -7.09
CA GLU A 351 -34.29 24.79 -6.19
C GLU A 351 -33.77 24.15 -4.89
N ARG A 352 -34.36 23.09 -4.37
CA ARG A 352 -33.82 22.33 -3.21
C ARG A 352 -32.59 21.49 -3.54
N ALA A 353 -32.42 21.11 -4.81
CA ALA A 353 -31.22 20.48 -5.31
C ALA A 353 -30.19 21.49 -5.83
N ALA A 354 -30.56 22.76 -5.90
CA ALA A 354 -29.75 23.86 -6.44
C ALA A 354 -28.53 24.25 -5.62
N SER A 355 -28.42 23.81 -4.37
CA SER A 355 -27.14 23.90 -3.66
C SER A 355 -26.22 22.79 -4.16
N GLY A 356 -25.15 23.16 -4.87
CA GLY A 356 -24.11 22.24 -5.32
C GLY A 356 -23.61 21.32 -4.19
N SER A 357 -22.95 20.23 -4.54
CA SER A 357 -22.38 19.33 -3.51
C SER A 357 -21.42 20.11 -2.61
N PRO A 358 -21.54 20.04 -1.28
CA PRO A 358 -20.56 20.63 -0.38
C PRO A 358 -19.16 19.99 -0.54
N TYR A 359 -19.07 18.87 -1.27
CA TYR A 359 -17.85 18.10 -1.47
C TYR A 359 -17.26 18.24 -2.88
N MET A 360 -17.75 19.17 -3.71
CA MET A 360 -17.25 19.41 -5.06
C MET A 360 -15.74 19.66 -5.10
N GLY A 361 -15.21 20.40 -4.13
CA GLY A 361 -13.76 20.64 -4.04
C GLY A 361 -12.95 19.35 -3.83
N ILE A 362 -13.45 18.42 -3.00
CA ILE A 362 -12.83 17.11 -2.77
C ILE A 362 -12.89 16.27 -4.05
N PHE A 363 -13.99 16.32 -4.78
CA PHE A 363 -14.14 15.62 -6.05
C PHE A 363 -13.10 16.09 -7.09
N TRP A 364 -12.95 17.40 -7.29
CA TRP A 364 -11.99 17.91 -8.27
C TRP A 364 -10.53 17.73 -7.82
N LEU A 365 -10.26 17.76 -6.52
CA LEU A 365 -8.95 17.38 -5.99
C LEU A 365 -8.64 15.91 -6.29
N MET A 366 -9.60 15.01 -6.10
CA MET A 366 -9.49 13.60 -6.47
C MET A 366 -9.17 13.44 -7.96
N VAL A 367 -9.93 14.10 -8.84
CA VAL A 367 -9.71 14.04 -10.30
C VAL A 367 -8.32 14.55 -10.67
N PHE A 368 -7.89 15.65 -10.08
CA PHE A 368 -6.54 16.17 -10.32
C PHE A 368 -5.47 15.17 -9.91
N CYS A 369 -5.53 14.66 -8.68
CA CYS A 369 -4.51 13.77 -8.14
C CYS A 369 -4.48 12.40 -8.83
N ASN A 370 -5.64 11.86 -9.24
CA ASN A 370 -5.74 10.49 -9.73
C ASN A 370 -5.80 10.40 -11.27
N CYS A 371 -6.25 11.45 -11.97
CA CYS A 371 -6.36 11.43 -13.43
C CYS A 371 -5.35 12.34 -14.13
N VAL A 372 -5.05 13.53 -13.58
CA VAL A 372 -4.14 14.47 -14.21
C VAL A 372 -2.69 14.21 -13.83
N LEU A 373 -2.42 14.12 -12.53
CA LEU A 373 -1.08 14.01 -12.00
C LEU A 373 -0.31 12.75 -12.47
N PRO A 374 -0.90 11.54 -12.62
CA PRO A 374 -0.17 10.36 -13.10
C PRO A 374 0.43 10.53 -14.49
N ASN A 375 -0.14 11.42 -15.31
CA ASN A 375 0.40 11.71 -16.65
C ASN A 375 1.79 12.37 -16.60
N LEU A 376 2.22 12.90 -15.45
CA LEU A 376 3.61 13.33 -15.25
C LEU A 376 4.59 12.19 -15.52
N PHE A 377 4.19 10.95 -15.26
CA PHE A 377 5.04 9.76 -15.43
C PHE A 377 5.19 9.33 -16.91
N TRP A 378 4.50 9.92 -17.87
CA TRP A 378 4.81 9.79 -19.29
C TRP A 378 6.18 10.40 -19.62
N PHE A 379 6.53 11.49 -18.94
CA PHE A 379 7.77 12.21 -19.19
C PHE A 379 8.93 11.63 -18.39
N ARG A 380 10.11 11.55 -18.98
CA ARG A 380 11.33 11.07 -18.33
C ARG A 380 11.62 11.87 -17.05
N PHE A 381 11.46 13.17 -17.07
CA PHE A 381 11.58 14.03 -15.88
C PHE A 381 10.75 13.55 -14.71
N GLY A 382 9.47 13.22 -14.91
CA GLY A 382 8.58 12.75 -13.85
C GLY A 382 9.01 11.40 -13.24
N ARG A 383 9.67 10.53 -14.04
CA ARG A 383 10.10 9.19 -13.62
C ARG A 383 11.51 9.14 -13.06
N THR A 384 12.36 10.15 -13.32
CA THR A 384 13.77 10.15 -12.89
C THR A 384 14.07 11.20 -11.83
N ASN A 385 13.30 12.30 -11.76
CA ASN A 385 13.44 13.30 -10.71
C ASN A 385 12.83 12.81 -9.41
N VAL A 386 13.68 12.53 -8.43
CA VAL A 386 13.29 11.95 -7.12
C VAL A 386 12.30 12.84 -6.36
N TYR A 387 12.42 14.15 -6.45
CA TYR A 387 11.51 15.08 -5.77
C TYR A 387 10.15 15.13 -6.47
N ALA A 388 10.13 15.17 -7.80
CA ALA A 388 8.89 15.17 -8.58
C ALA A 388 8.06 13.91 -8.31
N MET A 389 8.69 12.73 -8.38
CA MET A 389 7.99 11.46 -8.10
C MET A 389 7.55 11.34 -6.64
N TRP A 390 8.33 11.87 -5.68
CA TRP A 390 7.97 11.86 -4.27
C TRP A 390 6.75 12.72 -3.97
N ILE A 391 6.73 13.97 -4.46
CA ILE A 391 5.58 14.87 -4.29
C ILE A 391 4.35 14.27 -4.99
N ALA A 392 4.51 13.77 -6.22
CA ALA A 392 3.42 13.11 -6.95
C ALA A 392 2.85 11.91 -6.17
N SER A 393 3.70 11.08 -5.58
CA SER A 393 3.25 9.91 -4.80
C SER A 393 2.47 10.29 -3.53
N ILE A 394 2.85 11.37 -2.85
CA ILE A 394 2.08 11.90 -1.70
C ILE A 394 0.71 12.39 -2.17
N LEU A 395 0.65 13.19 -3.25
CA LEU A 395 -0.60 13.71 -3.78
C LEU A 395 -1.52 12.60 -4.29
N ILE A 396 -0.97 11.53 -4.88
CA ILE A 396 -1.72 10.33 -5.27
C ILE A 396 -2.39 9.69 -4.04
N ASN A 397 -1.67 9.52 -2.93
CA ASN A 397 -2.27 8.97 -1.70
C ASN A 397 -3.39 9.85 -1.14
N VAL A 398 -3.25 11.18 -1.24
CA VAL A 398 -4.32 12.12 -0.89
C VAL A 398 -5.51 11.95 -1.85
N GLY A 399 -5.27 11.86 -3.16
CA GLY A 399 -6.31 11.64 -4.16
C GLY A 399 -7.08 10.34 -3.96
N MET A 400 -6.39 9.26 -3.60
CA MET A 400 -7.00 7.97 -3.31
C MET A 400 -7.82 7.98 -2.01
N TRP A 401 -7.41 8.75 -1.02
CA TRP A 401 -8.26 8.98 0.16
C TRP A 401 -9.51 9.80 -0.21
N CYS A 402 -9.36 10.85 -1.00
CA CYS A 402 -10.49 11.64 -1.52
C CYS A 402 -11.46 10.77 -2.33
N GLU A 403 -10.96 9.83 -3.12
CA GLU A 403 -11.79 8.87 -3.86
C GLU A 403 -12.70 8.07 -2.92
N ARG A 404 -12.12 7.48 -1.86
CA ARG A 404 -12.92 6.72 -0.88
C ARG A 404 -13.95 7.60 -0.18
N PHE A 405 -13.59 8.86 0.12
CA PHE A 405 -14.53 9.83 0.66
C PHE A 405 -15.68 10.11 -0.32
N ILE A 406 -15.38 10.35 -1.60
CA ILE A 406 -16.40 10.62 -2.61
C ILE A 406 -17.32 9.41 -2.82
N ILE A 407 -16.79 8.20 -2.91
CA ILE A 407 -17.62 6.98 -3.05
C ILE A 407 -18.56 6.83 -1.86
N VAL A 408 -18.05 6.91 -0.63
CA VAL A 408 -18.83 6.63 0.56
C VAL A 408 -19.81 7.76 0.87
N VAL A 409 -19.31 8.98 1.07
CA VAL A 409 -20.10 10.08 1.60
C VAL A 409 -21.07 10.64 0.57
N THR A 410 -20.63 10.81 -0.70
CA THR A 410 -21.48 11.48 -1.68
C THR A 410 -22.63 10.62 -2.20
N SER A 411 -22.56 9.31 -2.08
CA SER A 411 -23.69 8.43 -2.38
C SER A 411 -24.70 8.38 -1.24
N LEU A 412 -24.22 8.46 0.01
CA LEU A 412 -25.08 8.38 1.19
C LEU A 412 -25.78 9.70 1.55
N HIS A 413 -25.11 10.85 1.43
CA HIS A 413 -25.62 12.14 1.93
C HIS A 413 -26.86 12.64 1.17
N ARG A 414 -27.08 12.20 -0.05
CA ARG A 414 -28.19 12.55 -0.93
C ARG A 414 -28.63 11.34 -1.75
N ASP A 415 -29.24 10.38 -1.08
CA ASP A 415 -29.77 9.16 -1.68
C ASP A 415 -31.20 9.36 -2.28
N PHE A 416 -32.03 8.31 -2.27
CA PHE A 416 -33.39 8.31 -2.85
C PHE A 416 -34.38 9.29 -2.21
N LEU A 417 -34.21 9.61 -0.93
CA LEU A 417 -35.21 10.36 -0.14
C LEU A 417 -34.71 11.76 0.22
N PRO A 418 -35.16 12.81 -0.50
CA PRO A 418 -34.75 14.19 -0.20
C PRO A 418 -35.02 14.65 1.24
N SER A 419 -36.00 14.05 1.91
CA SER A 419 -36.33 14.36 3.31
C SER A 419 -35.28 13.90 4.31
N SER A 420 -34.46 12.89 3.93
CA SER A 420 -33.39 12.34 4.76
C SER A 420 -32.02 12.96 4.47
N TRP A 421 -31.88 13.77 3.41
CA TRP A 421 -30.62 14.36 3.02
C TRP A 421 -29.97 15.17 4.14
N ALA A 422 -28.69 14.87 4.41
CA ALA A 422 -27.90 15.59 5.40
C ALA A 422 -26.43 15.69 5.01
N VAL A 423 -25.76 16.73 5.49
CA VAL A 423 -24.33 16.95 5.24
C VAL A 423 -23.52 16.29 6.34
N TYR A 424 -22.59 15.44 5.97
CA TYR A 424 -21.60 14.86 6.88
C TYR A 424 -20.51 15.90 7.23
N LYS A 425 -20.18 15.99 8.50
CA LYS A 425 -19.05 16.80 8.99
C LYS A 425 -18.23 15.94 9.95
N PRO A 426 -16.93 15.73 9.70
CA PRO A 426 -16.09 14.95 10.60
C PRO A 426 -15.98 15.65 11.96
N THR A 427 -15.99 14.88 13.03
CA THR A 427 -15.72 15.35 14.39
C THR A 427 -14.25 15.32 14.69
N ILE A 428 -13.86 15.90 15.84
CA ILE A 428 -12.46 15.79 16.31
C ILE A 428 -12.06 14.34 16.57
N VAL A 429 -13.00 13.46 16.94
CA VAL A 429 -12.74 12.04 17.17
C VAL A 429 -12.41 11.35 15.85
N ASP A 430 -13.16 11.62 14.77
CA ASP A 430 -12.85 11.10 13.43
C ASP A 430 -11.45 11.50 12.96
N LEU A 431 -11.13 12.78 13.08
CA LEU A 431 -9.83 13.31 12.68
C LEU A 431 -8.69 12.74 13.53
N THR A 432 -8.93 12.56 14.82
CA THR A 432 -7.97 12.01 15.76
C THR A 432 -7.71 10.51 15.50
N LEU A 433 -8.75 9.74 15.20
CA LEU A 433 -8.61 8.35 14.80
C LEU A 433 -7.77 8.24 13.52
N PHE A 434 -8.05 9.04 12.50
CA PHE A 434 -7.30 9.01 11.25
C PHE A 434 -5.84 9.45 11.44
N GLY A 435 -5.60 10.63 12.01
CA GLY A 435 -4.25 11.13 12.25
C GLY A 435 -3.44 10.22 13.19
N GLY A 436 -4.11 9.65 14.18
CA GLY A 436 -3.51 8.70 15.11
C GLY A 436 -3.07 7.39 14.45
N THR A 437 -3.84 6.85 13.49
CA THR A 437 -3.42 5.66 12.71
C THR A 437 -2.21 5.96 11.83
N ILE A 438 -2.10 7.17 11.26
CA ILE A 438 -0.91 7.60 10.51
C ILE A 438 0.32 7.64 11.43
N CYS A 439 0.18 8.18 12.63
CA CYS A 439 1.27 8.22 13.62
C CYS A 439 1.67 6.82 14.09
N PHE A 440 0.71 5.94 14.33
CA PHE A 440 0.96 4.55 14.74
C PHE A 440 1.66 3.77 13.63
N PHE A 441 1.18 3.89 12.40
CA PHE A 441 1.85 3.31 11.22
C PHE A 441 3.30 3.81 11.09
N GLY A 442 3.52 5.14 11.18
CA GLY A 442 4.86 5.73 11.12
C GLY A 442 5.78 5.25 12.23
N MET A 443 5.26 5.12 13.45
CA MET A 443 6.01 4.57 14.59
C MET A 443 6.44 3.11 14.36
N LEU A 444 5.52 2.26 13.92
CA LEU A 444 5.83 0.86 13.60
C LEU A 444 6.88 0.76 12.49
N PHE A 445 6.74 1.61 11.49
CA PHE A 445 7.68 1.66 10.37
C PHE A 445 9.08 2.11 10.79
N LEU A 446 9.20 3.11 11.66
CA LEU A 446 10.49 3.54 12.25
C LEU A 446 11.13 2.43 13.10
N LEU A 447 10.35 1.68 13.86
CA LEU A 447 10.83 0.52 14.62
C LEU A 447 11.32 -0.58 13.67
N PHE A 448 10.57 -0.89 12.62
CA PHE A 448 10.99 -1.84 11.59
C PHE A 448 12.34 -1.44 11.00
N LEU A 449 12.48 -0.23 10.50
CA LEU A 449 13.73 0.26 9.92
C LEU A 449 14.91 0.19 10.90
N LYS A 450 14.65 0.32 12.20
CA LYS A 450 15.70 0.29 13.23
C LYS A 450 16.15 -1.11 13.61
N PHE A 451 15.25 -2.08 13.64
CA PHE A 451 15.56 -3.40 14.20
C PHE A 451 15.67 -4.51 13.12
N ILE A 452 15.19 -4.26 11.91
CA ILE A 452 15.14 -5.23 10.82
C ILE A 452 15.72 -4.61 9.56
N PRO A 453 16.44 -5.37 8.71
CA PRO A 453 16.97 -4.85 7.46
C PRO A 453 15.84 -4.40 6.53
N ALA A 454 15.93 -3.17 6.04
CA ALA A 454 14.95 -2.60 5.13
C ALA A 454 14.98 -3.24 3.72
N VAL A 455 16.09 -3.86 3.37
CA VAL A 455 16.34 -4.52 2.08
C VAL A 455 16.73 -5.97 2.36
N ALA A 456 16.27 -6.91 1.55
CA ALA A 456 16.59 -8.33 1.67
C ALA A 456 18.04 -8.59 1.29
N VAL A 457 18.90 -8.84 2.28
CA VAL A 457 20.35 -9.02 2.07
C VAL A 457 20.65 -10.19 1.15
N SER A 458 19.98 -11.33 1.37
CA SER A 458 20.16 -12.55 0.60
C SER A 458 19.77 -12.37 -0.86
N GLU A 459 18.67 -11.72 -1.15
CA GLU A 459 18.16 -11.51 -2.51
C GLU A 459 19.03 -10.53 -3.30
N VAL A 460 19.55 -9.47 -2.65
CA VAL A 460 20.48 -8.52 -3.31
C VAL A 460 21.81 -9.20 -3.66
N LYS A 461 22.31 -10.12 -2.80
CA LYS A 461 23.50 -10.91 -3.12
C LYS A 461 23.26 -11.88 -4.28
N GLU A 462 22.13 -12.56 -4.30
CA GLU A 462 21.73 -13.43 -5.40
C GLU A 462 21.66 -12.63 -6.71
N LEU A 463 21.02 -11.46 -6.69
CA LEU A 463 20.96 -10.55 -7.83
C LEU A 463 22.34 -10.14 -8.33
N ARG A 464 23.27 -9.82 -7.41
CA ARG A 464 24.64 -9.48 -7.77
C ARG A 464 25.32 -10.62 -8.51
N HIS A 465 25.27 -11.85 -7.98
CA HIS A 465 25.84 -13.02 -8.61
C HIS A 465 25.23 -13.32 -10.00
N GLU A 466 23.90 -13.13 -10.14
CA GLU A 466 23.25 -13.26 -11.45
C GLU A 466 23.80 -12.26 -12.46
N ILE A 467 23.97 -10.98 -12.05
CA ILE A 467 24.52 -9.93 -12.91
C ILE A 467 25.97 -10.26 -13.30
N GLU A 468 26.79 -10.75 -12.35
CA GLU A 468 28.18 -11.16 -12.62
C GLU A 468 28.23 -12.30 -13.65
N MET A 469 27.40 -13.34 -13.49
CA MET A 469 27.32 -14.44 -14.44
C MET A 469 26.84 -13.99 -15.83
N GLU A 470 25.87 -13.06 -15.90
CA GLU A 470 25.41 -12.50 -17.17
C GLU A 470 26.53 -11.71 -17.89
N HIS A 471 27.42 -11.04 -17.14
CA HIS A 471 28.59 -10.36 -17.66
C HIS A 471 29.65 -11.37 -18.21
N GLU A 472 29.96 -12.38 -17.41
CA GLU A 472 30.93 -13.42 -17.79
C GLU A 472 30.50 -14.17 -19.06
N HIS A 473 29.20 -14.37 -19.25
CA HIS A 473 28.63 -15.03 -20.43
C HIS A 473 28.38 -14.07 -21.63
N GLY A 474 28.75 -12.80 -21.52
CA GLY A 474 28.55 -11.79 -22.58
C GLY A 474 27.10 -11.49 -22.88
N LEU A 475 26.21 -11.73 -21.94
CA LEU A 475 24.76 -11.45 -22.06
C LEU A 475 24.39 -9.99 -21.73
N LEU A 476 25.31 -9.26 -21.12
CA LEU A 476 25.17 -7.82 -20.85
C LEU A 476 26.20 -7.03 -21.67
N PRO A 477 25.87 -5.86 -22.21
CA PRO A 477 26.83 -5.04 -22.94
C PRO A 477 27.97 -4.56 -22.03
N PRO A 478 29.20 -4.46 -22.56
CA PRO A 478 30.31 -3.84 -21.84
C PRO A 478 29.96 -2.42 -21.44
N GLY A 479 30.17 -2.05 -20.18
CA GLY A 479 29.85 -0.72 -19.66
C GLY A 479 28.51 -0.60 -18.95
N SER A 480 27.68 -1.65 -18.90
CA SER A 480 26.41 -1.64 -18.15
C SER A 480 26.60 -1.51 -16.61
N GLN A 481 27.83 -1.55 -16.14
CA GLN A 481 28.25 -1.26 -14.76
C GLN A 481 29.21 -0.06 -14.65
N GLU A 482 29.46 0.69 -15.74
CA GLU A 482 30.25 1.91 -15.61
C GLU A 482 29.67 2.74 -14.47
N VAL A 483 30.57 3.22 -13.60
CA VAL A 483 30.28 4.05 -12.43
C VAL A 483 29.63 5.35 -12.90
N VAL A 484 28.35 5.26 -13.24
CA VAL A 484 27.54 6.46 -13.45
C VAL A 484 27.38 7.06 -12.07
N HIS A 485 28.09 8.15 -11.80
CA HIS A 485 27.86 8.90 -10.59
C HIS A 485 26.40 9.33 -10.54
N GLU A 486 25.71 9.02 -9.49
CA GLU A 486 24.27 9.32 -9.33
C GLU A 486 24.00 10.83 -9.49
N SER A 487 24.98 11.67 -9.21
CA SER A 487 24.98 13.12 -9.50
C SER A 487 24.84 13.45 -11.00
N GLU A 488 25.29 12.58 -11.90
CA GLU A 488 25.13 12.75 -13.35
C GLU A 488 23.72 12.38 -13.81
N LEU A 489 23.07 11.42 -13.13
CA LEU A 489 21.69 11.01 -13.41
C LEU A 489 20.67 11.99 -12.83
N GLU A 490 20.96 12.58 -11.66
CA GLU A 490 20.12 13.62 -11.04
C GLU A 490 20.29 15.00 -11.71
N GLY A 491 21.40 15.21 -12.42
CA GLY A 491 21.76 16.48 -13.07
C GLY A 491 21.61 16.51 -14.61
N ALA A 492 21.25 15.42 -15.25
CA ALA A 492 21.00 15.38 -16.67
C ALA A 492 19.80 16.30 -17.02
N LYS A 493 20.09 17.53 -17.36
CA LYS A 493 19.13 18.46 -17.98
C LYS A 493 18.60 17.85 -19.29
N PRO A 494 17.33 18.16 -19.65
CA PRO A 494 16.64 17.60 -20.81
C PRO A 494 17.36 17.85 -22.12
#